data_857b1f9a7a17847fdf3b440db7b74632
#
_entry.id   857b1f9a7a17847fdf3b440db7b74632
#
_cell.length_a   1.000
_cell.length_b   1.000
_cell.length_c   1.000
_cell.angle_alpha   90.00
_cell.angle_beta   90.00
_cell.angle_gamma   90.00
#
_symmetry.space_group_name_H-M   'P 1'
#
loop_
_entity.id
_entity.type
_entity.pdbx_description
1 polymer ?
#
loop_
_entity_poly.entity_id
_entity_poly.type
_entity_poly.pdbx_seq_one_letter_code
_entity_poly.pdbx_strand_id
1 'polypeptide(L)'
;MPTAVQLTERPPQPAEKPAKKRVEILDILRGLGILYVVLYHVLYDIQYMFFPSADCGIFELDSLFMRFTHILFVGGLLFFVSGICTGFSRSVAKRGLFLLALGELLTLGTYIFAPDLLIRFGVMTFFGASMLIYAALRPLLSKIGGIPLAVIWLALFFIFRTMPYDDCIRLPFLTLSIPETLHSCKFLYPLGITYKGFHSADYFPLIPYIFLFLSGTALSPLIISHRDDMPAWCMKRLPFLSFCGRHSLVIYFAHQPIAFGILYILSKI
;
A
#
# COMPACT_ATOMS: atom_id res chain seq x y z
N MET A 1 -24.95 53.02 -49.72
CA MET A 1 -24.31 53.10 -48.38
C MET A 1 -24.19 51.66 -47.88
N PRO A 2 -22.99 51.10 -47.75
CA PRO A 2 -22.85 49.76 -47.20
C PRO A 2 -22.71 49.81 -45.65
N THR A 3 -23.50 49.01 -45.00
CA THR A 3 -23.59 48.86 -43.53
C THR A 3 -22.31 48.22 -42.98
N ALA A 4 -21.65 48.88 -42.06
CA ALA A 4 -20.47 48.39 -41.38
C ALA A 4 -20.86 47.19 -40.48
N VAL A 5 -20.28 46.03 -40.77
CA VAL A 5 -20.33 44.82 -39.89
C VAL A 5 -19.39 45.09 -38.70
N GLN A 6 -19.96 45.30 -37.53
CA GLN A 6 -19.21 45.29 -36.28
C GLN A 6 -18.73 43.91 -35.99
N LEU A 7 -17.40 43.68 -36.13
CA LEU A 7 -16.73 42.49 -35.61
C LEU A 7 -16.76 42.56 -34.07
N THR A 8 -17.64 41.79 -33.47
CA THR A 8 -17.65 41.61 -32.01
C THR A 8 -16.39 40.77 -31.64
N GLU A 9 -15.38 41.43 -31.09
CA GLU A 9 -14.22 40.77 -30.49
C GLU A 9 -14.70 39.83 -29.39
N ARG A 10 -14.37 38.52 -29.52
CA ARG A 10 -14.59 37.54 -28.46
C ARG A 10 -13.79 37.95 -27.23
N PRO A 11 -14.42 37.95 -26.02
CA PRO A 11 -13.67 38.21 -24.80
C PRO A 11 -12.50 37.21 -24.69
N PRO A 12 -11.33 37.69 -24.19
CA PRO A 12 -10.15 36.81 -24.04
C PRO A 12 -10.49 35.62 -23.19
N GLN A 13 -10.22 34.42 -23.69
CA GLN A 13 -10.39 33.18 -22.94
C GLN A 13 -9.49 33.24 -21.69
N PRO A 14 -10.00 32.85 -20.50
CA PRO A 14 -9.17 32.78 -19.30
C PRO A 14 -7.96 31.91 -19.57
N ALA A 15 -6.75 32.43 -19.30
CA ALA A 15 -5.51 31.70 -19.47
C ALA A 15 -5.63 30.32 -18.74
N GLU A 16 -5.52 29.22 -19.49
CA GLU A 16 -5.50 27.88 -18.94
C GLU A 16 -4.38 27.81 -17.89
N LYS A 17 -4.75 27.53 -16.64
CA LYS A 17 -3.77 27.31 -15.58
C LYS A 17 -2.87 26.16 -16.00
N PRO A 18 -1.53 26.33 -16.03
CA PRO A 18 -0.61 25.31 -16.48
C PRO A 18 -0.88 24.01 -15.69
N ALA A 19 -1.01 22.90 -16.41
CA ALA A 19 -1.25 21.59 -15.80
C ALA A 19 -0.14 21.31 -14.77
N LYS A 20 -0.54 21.07 -13.52
CA LYS A 20 0.41 20.85 -12.42
C LYS A 20 1.31 19.66 -12.75
N LYS A 21 2.62 19.85 -12.78
CA LYS A 21 3.61 18.81 -13.05
C LYS A 21 3.42 17.61 -12.09
N ARG A 22 3.53 16.40 -12.59
CA ARG A 22 3.40 15.16 -11.81
C ARG A 22 4.73 14.84 -11.10
N VAL A 23 4.67 14.38 -9.86
CA VAL A 23 5.85 13.94 -9.11
C VAL A 23 6.13 12.48 -9.49
N GLU A 24 6.93 12.26 -10.55
CA GLU A 24 7.17 10.95 -11.15
C GLU A 24 7.86 9.97 -10.19
N ILE A 25 8.70 10.45 -9.27
CA ILE A 25 9.37 9.59 -8.29
C ILE A 25 8.39 8.80 -7.44
N LEU A 26 7.21 9.34 -7.10
CA LEU A 26 6.20 8.62 -6.34
C LEU A 26 5.60 7.45 -7.14
N ASP A 27 5.42 7.62 -8.45
CA ASP A 27 4.96 6.54 -9.31
C ASP A 27 6.06 5.47 -9.48
N ILE A 28 7.33 5.88 -9.60
CA ILE A 28 8.48 4.97 -9.69
C ILE A 28 8.59 4.11 -8.42
N LEU A 29 8.53 4.73 -7.24
CA LEU A 29 8.62 4.03 -5.96
C LEU A 29 7.45 3.04 -5.77
N ARG A 30 6.23 3.44 -6.14
CA ARG A 30 5.08 2.51 -6.15
C ARG A 30 5.25 1.39 -7.16
N GLY A 31 5.86 1.69 -8.33
CA GLY A 31 6.19 0.69 -9.35
C GLY A 31 7.17 -0.35 -8.84
N LEU A 32 8.23 0.08 -8.14
CA LEU A 32 9.17 -0.84 -7.47
C LEU A 32 8.48 -1.67 -6.41
N GLY A 33 7.63 -1.05 -5.57
CA GLY A 33 6.88 -1.77 -4.53
C GLY A 33 5.96 -2.84 -5.10
N ILE A 34 5.20 -2.55 -6.15
CA ILE A 34 4.30 -3.55 -6.74
C ILE A 34 5.06 -4.67 -7.47
N LEU A 35 6.17 -4.36 -8.14
CA LEU A 35 7.00 -5.39 -8.78
C LEU A 35 7.62 -6.31 -7.73
N TYR A 36 8.01 -5.79 -6.57
CA TYR A 36 8.46 -6.61 -5.47
C TYR A 36 7.35 -7.52 -4.94
N VAL A 37 6.11 -7.05 -4.84
CA VAL A 37 4.95 -7.88 -4.44
C VAL A 37 4.77 -9.04 -5.43
N VAL A 38 4.86 -8.77 -6.72
CA VAL A 38 4.79 -9.82 -7.76
C VAL A 38 5.92 -10.85 -7.57
N LEU A 39 7.16 -10.38 -7.40
CA LEU A 39 8.30 -11.26 -7.16
C LEU A 39 8.09 -12.13 -5.91
N TYR A 40 7.66 -11.52 -4.81
CA TYR A 40 7.43 -12.22 -3.55
C TYR A 40 6.39 -13.34 -3.69
N HIS A 41 5.28 -13.09 -4.37
CA HIS A 41 4.25 -14.10 -4.58
C HIS A 41 4.69 -15.21 -5.53
N VAL A 42 5.45 -14.88 -6.58
CA VAL A 42 6.04 -15.89 -7.47
C VAL A 42 7.00 -16.80 -6.70
N LEU A 43 7.85 -16.24 -5.84
CA LEU A 43 8.74 -17.02 -4.97
C LEU A 43 7.95 -17.87 -3.96
N TYR A 44 6.86 -17.33 -3.42
CA TYR A 44 5.96 -18.08 -2.53
C TYR A 44 5.35 -19.29 -3.24
N ASP A 45 4.79 -19.09 -4.43
CA ASP A 45 4.20 -20.16 -5.21
C ASP A 45 5.25 -21.23 -5.58
N ILE A 46 6.47 -20.81 -5.94
CA ILE A 46 7.57 -21.75 -6.22
C ILE A 46 7.91 -22.56 -4.97
N GLN A 47 8.19 -21.92 -3.84
CA GLN A 47 8.75 -22.57 -2.66
C GLN A 47 7.72 -23.39 -1.88
N TYR A 48 6.45 -22.97 -1.86
CA TYR A 48 5.46 -23.64 -1.01
C TYR A 48 4.38 -24.40 -1.76
N MET A 49 4.19 -24.16 -3.07
CA MET A 49 3.09 -24.75 -3.81
C MET A 49 3.54 -25.70 -4.92
N PHE A 50 4.47 -25.29 -5.76
CA PHE A 50 4.80 -26.05 -6.99
C PHE A 50 6.12 -26.79 -6.92
N PHE A 51 7.15 -26.22 -6.31
CA PHE A 51 8.50 -26.77 -6.30
C PHE A 51 9.15 -26.66 -4.91
N PRO A 52 8.61 -27.34 -3.87
CA PRO A 52 9.06 -27.15 -2.49
C PRO A 52 10.50 -27.62 -2.22
N SER A 53 11.11 -28.36 -3.15
CA SER A 53 12.53 -28.78 -3.09
C SER A 53 13.48 -27.84 -3.83
N ALA A 54 12.98 -26.75 -4.45
CA ALA A 54 13.80 -25.80 -5.15
C ALA A 54 14.65 -24.99 -4.17
N ASP A 55 15.98 -25.02 -4.35
CA ASP A 55 16.89 -24.16 -3.60
C ASP A 55 16.84 -22.74 -4.21
N CYS A 56 16.31 -21.79 -3.47
CA CYS A 56 16.22 -20.38 -3.87
C CYS A 56 17.33 -19.52 -3.26
N GLY A 57 18.23 -20.10 -2.45
CA GLY A 57 19.35 -19.39 -1.83
C GLY A 57 18.93 -18.15 -1.04
N ILE A 58 19.50 -17.00 -1.38
CA ILE A 58 19.16 -15.72 -0.70
C ILE A 58 17.70 -15.29 -0.92
N PHE A 59 17.00 -15.83 -1.92
CA PHE A 59 15.59 -15.58 -2.23
C PHE A 59 14.64 -16.53 -1.50
N GLU A 60 15.14 -17.38 -0.60
CA GLU A 60 14.26 -18.07 0.34
C GLU A 60 13.48 -17.07 1.18
N LEU A 61 12.17 -17.27 1.29
CA LEU A 61 11.28 -16.30 1.94
C LEU A 61 11.62 -16.08 3.42
N ASP A 62 12.19 -17.10 4.06
CA ASP A 62 12.65 -17.03 5.45
C ASP A 62 14.04 -16.41 5.62
N SER A 63 14.75 -16.13 4.53
CA SER A 63 16.07 -15.50 4.59
C SER A 63 16.02 -14.09 5.18
N LEU A 64 17.10 -13.67 5.83
CA LEU A 64 17.23 -12.30 6.34
C LEU A 64 17.10 -11.26 5.21
N PHE A 65 17.62 -11.60 4.02
CA PHE A 65 17.51 -10.72 2.84
C PHE A 65 16.05 -10.49 2.45
N MET A 66 15.25 -11.56 2.33
CA MET A 66 13.84 -11.44 1.96
C MET A 66 13.01 -10.74 3.05
N ARG A 67 13.25 -11.01 4.32
CA ARG A 67 12.60 -10.31 5.43
C ARG A 67 12.91 -8.81 5.44
N PHE A 68 14.17 -8.43 5.21
CA PHE A 68 14.57 -7.03 5.12
C PHE A 68 13.94 -6.32 3.92
N THR A 69 14.05 -6.93 2.74
CA THR A 69 13.49 -6.36 1.50
C THR A 69 11.97 -6.27 1.56
N HIS A 70 11.29 -7.22 2.22
CA HIS A 70 9.84 -7.14 2.43
C HIS A 70 9.43 -5.90 3.24
N ILE A 71 10.11 -5.62 4.35
CA ILE A 71 9.87 -4.41 5.15
C ILE A 71 10.14 -3.15 4.31
N LEU A 72 11.23 -3.14 3.53
CA LEU A 72 11.61 -1.98 2.73
C LEU A 72 10.61 -1.72 1.58
N PHE A 73 10.30 -2.74 0.79
CA PHE A 73 9.50 -2.56 -0.43
C PHE A 73 8.00 -2.52 -0.14
N VAL A 74 7.49 -3.38 0.72
CA VAL A 74 6.07 -3.36 1.08
C VAL A 74 5.79 -2.26 2.10
N GLY A 75 6.47 -2.25 3.23
CA GLY A 75 6.29 -1.23 4.27
C GLY A 75 6.68 0.16 3.79
N GLY A 76 7.94 0.33 3.34
CA GLY A 76 8.49 1.61 2.94
C GLY A 76 7.92 2.13 1.63
N LEU A 77 8.01 1.35 0.54
CA LEU A 77 7.62 1.86 -0.79
C LEU A 77 6.13 1.78 -1.04
N LEU A 78 5.45 0.71 -0.63
CA LEU A 78 4.05 0.55 -0.95
C LEU A 78 3.15 1.30 0.06
N PHE A 79 3.30 1.08 1.36
CA PHE A 79 2.43 1.68 2.36
C PHE A 79 2.74 3.16 2.61
N PHE A 80 3.99 3.48 2.89
CA PHE A 80 4.42 4.86 3.16
C PHE A 80 4.18 5.78 1.96
N VAL A 81 4.62 5.39 0.76
CA VAL A 81 4.42 6.20 -0.46
C VAL A 81 2.94 6.32 -0.81
N SER A 82 2.13 5.27 -0.59
CA SER A 82 0.69 5.37 -0.77
C SER A 82 0.05 6.36 0.20
N GLY A 83 0.56 6.46 1.43
CA GLY A 83 0.19 7.51 2.38
C GLY A 83 0.47 8.91 1.81
N ILE A 84 1.68 9.15 1.29
CA ILE A 84 2.03 10.43 0.63
C ILE A 84 1.05 10.74 -0.50
N CYS A 85 0.71 9.74 -1.32
CA CYS A 85 -0.17 9.91 -2.47
C CYS A 85 -1.61 10.28 -2.12
N THR A 86 -2.05 10.13 -0.85
CA THR A 86 -3.40 10.52 -0.43
C THR A 86 -3.66 12.02 -0.60
N GLY A 87 -2.64 12.87 -0.42
CA GLY A 87 -2.77 14.31 -0.61
C GLY A 87 -3.04 14.75 -2.04
N PHE A 88 -2.70 13.92 -3.02
CA PHE A 88 -3.01 14.16 -4.44
C PHE A 88 -4.39 13.63 -4.82
N SER A 89 -5.10 12.98 -3.92
CA SER A 89 -6.43 12.40 -4.17
C SER A 89 -7.53 13.44 -3.95
N ARG A 90 -8.49 13.52 -4.90
CA ARG A 90 -9.68 14.38 -4.77
C ARG A 90 -10.62 13.91 -3.65
N SER A 91 -10.71 12.60 -3.42
CA SER A 91 -11.54 12.00 -2.37
C SER A 91 -10.88 10.73 -1.84
N VAL A 92 -10.22 10.85 -0.69
CA VAL A 92 -9.57 9.72 -0.01
C VAL A 92 -10.63 8.70 0.45
N ALA A 93 -11.74 9.19 1.02
CA ALA A 93 -12.81 8.32 1.52
C ALA A 93 -13.44 7.45 0.41
N LYS A 94 -13.76 8.03 -0.77
CA LYS A 94 -14.33 7.25 -1.88
C LYS A 94 -13.35 6.17 -2.37
N ARG A 95 -12.05 6.49 -2.46
CA ARG A 95 -11.01 5.52 -2.82
C ARG A 95 -10.86 4.45 -1.74
N GLY A 96 -10.90 4.84 -0.46
CA GLY A 96 -10.86 3.91 0.66
C GLY A 96 -12.02 2.92 0.63
N LEU A 97 -13.26 3.41 0.42
CA LEU A 97 -14.44 2.55 0.29
C LEU A 97 -14.33 1.61 -0.91
N PHE A 98 -13.86 2.10 -2.06
CA PHE A 98 -13.66 1.27 -3.24
C PHE A 98 -12.64 0.15 -3.01
N LEU A 99 -11.48 0.47 -2.39
CA LEU A 99 -10.46 -0.54 -2.08
C LEU A 99 -10.92 -1.53 -1.02
N LEU A 100 -11.69 -1.07 -0.01
CA LEU A 100 -12.28 -1.94 0.99
C LEU A 100 -13.25 -2.93 0.32
N ALA A 101 -14.15 -2.45 -0.53
CA ALA A 101 -15.09 -3.30 -1.26
C ALA A 101 -14.37 -4.33 -2.16
N LEU A 102 -13.29 -3.92 -2.84
CA LEU A 102 -12.46 -4.84 -3.63
C LEU A 102 -11.76 -5.88 -2.74
N GLY A 103 -11.26 -5.48 -1.58
CA GLY A 103 -10.64 -6.39 -0.61
C GLY A 103 -11.62 -7.43 -0.08
N GLU A 104 -12.84 -7.01 0.28
CA GLU A 104 -13.89 -7.93 0.73
C GLU A 104 -14.37 -8.85 -0.41
N LEU A 105 -14.42 -8.35 -1.64
CA LEU A 105 -14.72 -9.18 -2.82
C LEU A 105 -13.64 -10.26 -3.03
N LEU A 106 -12.36 -9.92 -2.81
CA LEU A 106 -11.26 -10.87 -2.88
C LEU A 106 -11.35 -11.91 -1.76
N THR A 107 -11.69 -11.48 -0.52
CA THR A 107 -11.96 -12.39 0.59
C THR A 107 -13.08 -13.37 0.26
N LEU A 108 -14.20 -12.87 -0.26
CA LEU A 108 -15.34 -13.71 -0.67
C LEU A 108 -14.97 -14.66 -1.81
N GLY A 109 -14.24 -14.15 -2.81
CA GLY A 109 -13.78 -14.96 -3.94
C GLY A 109 -12.87 -16.11 -3.50
N THR A 110 -11.88 -15.82 -2.66
CA THR A 110 -10.98 -16.88 -2.13
C THR A 110 -11.72 -17.83 -1.20
N TYR A 111 -12.67 -17.36 -0.40
CA TYR A 111 -13.51 -18.22 0.44
C TYR A 111 -14.32 -19.25 -0.37
N ILE A 112 -14.85 -18.84 -1.54
CA ILE A 112 -15.70 -19.72 -2.37
C ILE A 112 -14.86 -20.64 -3.26
N PHE A 113 -13.82 -20.10 -3.91
CA PHE A 113 -13.13 -20.79 -5.01
C PHE A 113 -11.76 -21.37 -4.59
N ALA A 114 -11.16 -20.91 -3.51
CA ALA A 114 -9.83 -21.33 -3.05
C ALA A 114 -9.71 -21.24 -1.52
N PRO A 115 -10.47 -22.05 -0.74
CA PRO A 115 -10.52 -21.95 0.72
C PRO A 115 -9.14 -22.09 1.41
N ASP A 116 -8.24 -22.90 0.83
CA ASP A 116 -6.88 -23.10 1.33
C ASP A 116 -6.01 -21.84 1.16
N LEU A 117 -6.37 -20.96 0.23
CA LEU A 117 -5.74 -19.68 -0.03
C LEU A 117 -6.61 -18.50 0.44
N LEU A 118 -7.46 -18.73 1.43
CA LEU A 118 -8.37 -17.71 1.95
C LEU A 118 -7.61 -16.46 2.39
N ILE A 119 -8.00 -15.32 1.84
CA ILE A 119 -7.46 -14.00 2.19
C ILE A 119 -8.41 -13.33 3.18
N ARG A 120 -7.92 -13.08 4.39
CA ARG A 120 -8.63 -12.31 5.43
C ARG A 120 -7.82 -11.07 5.76
N PHE A 121 -8.42 -9.92 5.58
CA PHE A 121 -7.77 -8.64 5.81
C PHE A 121 -6.44 -8.49 5.05
N GLY A 122 -6.51 -8.71 3.73
CA GLY A 122 -5.37 -8.57 2.83
C GLY A 122 -5.01 -7.10 2.57
N VAL A 123 -3.99 -6.88 1.74
CA VAL A 123 -3.43 -5.56 1.47
C VAL A 123 -4.47 -4.55 0.94
N MET A 124 -5.49 -5.00 0.17
CA MET A 124 -6.55 -4.12 -0.33
C MET A 124 -7.49 -3.65 0.78
N THR A 125 -7.92 -4.59 1.65
CA THR A 125 -8.73 -4.28 2.85
C THR A 125 -7.96 -3.35 3.78
N PHE A 126 -6.66 -3.61 3.99
CA PHE A 126 -5.76 -2.73 4.75
C PHE A 126 -5.73 -1.30 4.19
N PHE A 127 -5.50 -1.11 2.86
CA PHE A 127 -5.50 0.21 2.26
C PHE A 127 -6.86 0.90 2.36
N GLY A 128 -7.94 0.15 2.11
CA GLY A 128 -9.29 0.67 2.22
C GLY A 128 -9.58 1.21 3.62
N ALA A 129 -9.34 0.39 4.65
CA ALA A 129 -9.52 0.76 6.04
C ALA A 129 -8.61 1.93 6.46
N SER A 130 -7.32 1.89 6.10
CA SER A 130 -6.36 2.95 6.41
C SER A 130 -6.75 4.30 5.79
N MET A 131 -7.24 4.31 4.54
CA MET A 131 -7.74 5.51 3.88
C MET A 131 -9.00 6.06 4.54
N LEU A 132 -9.92 5.21 4.99
CA LEU A 132 -11.15 5.63 5.69
C LEU A 132 -10.81 6.21 7.07
N ILE A 133 -9.93 5.55 7.83
CA ILE A 133 -9.45 6.05 9.12
C ILE A 133 -8.75 7.40 8.95
N TYR A 134 -7.84 7.51 7.95
CA TYR A 134 -7.21 8.79 7.67
C TYR A 134 -8.20 9.86 7.25
N ALA A 135 -9.19 9.55 6.42
CA ALA A 135 -10.21 10.52 6.01
C ALA A 135 -11.00 11.06 7.21
N ALA A 136 -11.32 10.21 8.19
CA ALA A 136 -11.98 10.60 9.43
C ALA A 136 -11.06 11.45 10.34
N LEU A 137 -9.78 11.08 10.45
CA LEU A 137 -8.81 11.77 11.29
C LEU A 137 -8.21 13.03 10.64
N ARG A 138 -8.38 13.22 9.34
CA ARG A 138 -7.77 14.31 8.57
C ARG A 138 -8.01 15.71 9.16
N PRO A 139 -9.20 16.09 9.66
CA PRO A 139 -9.41 17.40 10.25
C PRO A 139 -8.55 17.67 11.48
N LEU A 140 -8.25 16.64 12.26
CA LEU A 140 -7.37 16.70 13.42
C LEU A 140 -5.89 16.69 13.00
N LEU A 141 -5.50 15.74 12.16
CA LEU A 141 -4.11 15.54 11.74
C LEU A 141 -3.57 16.70 10.90
N SER A 142 -4.44 17.40 10.14
CA SER A 142 -4.02 18.57 9.36
C SER A 142 -3.55 19.76 10.21
N LYS A 143 -3.91 19.80 11.49
CA LYS A 143 -3.46 20.84 12.43
C LYS A 143 -2.07 20.59 12.99
N ILE A 144 -1.63 19.33 13.01
CA ILE A 144 -0.38 18.90 13.67
C ILE A 144 0.67 18.48 12.62
N GLY A 145 0.32 18.32 11.37
CA GLY A 145 1.08 17.70 10.29
C GLY A 145 2.58 18.02 10.20
N GLY A 146 3.26 17.39 9.26
CA GLY A 146 4.67 17.61 8.97
C GLY A 146 5.61 16.54 9.54
N ILE A 147 6.91 16.86 9.53
CA ILE A 147 7.97 15.92 9.90
C ILE A 147 7.81 15.35 11.33
N PRO A 148 7.49 16.16 12.38
CA PRO A 148 7.35 15.63 13.73
C PRO A 148 6.29 14.53 13.83
N LEU A 149 5.12 14.76 13.21
CA LEU A 149 4.04 13.76 13.21
C LEU A 149 4.43 12.50 12.41
N ALA A 150 5.15 12.66 11.29
CA ALA A 150 5.64 11.53 10.52
C ALA A 150 6.62 10.67 11.35
N VAL A 151 7.51 11.29 12.12
CA VAL A 151 8.45 10.60 13.00
C VAL A 151 7.73 9.88 14.15
N ILE A 152 6.71 10.50 14.74
CA ILE A 152 5.89 9.86 15.78
C ILE A 152 5.23 8.59 15.23
N TRP A 153 4.60 8.66 14.06
CA TRP A 153 3.98 7.48 13.42
C TRP A 153 5.02 6.40 13.11
N LEU A 154 6.20 6.79 12.62
CA LEU A 154 7.28 5.85 12.35
C LEU A 154 7.77 5.18 13.63
N ALA A 155 7.91 5.92 14.73
CA ALA A 155 8.28 5.36 16.03
C ALA A 155 7.22 4.36 16.53
N LEU A 156 5.93 4.68 16.38
CA LEU A 156 4.85 3.75 16.71
C LEU A 156 4.91 2.48 15.87
N PHE A 157 5.25 2.58 14.57
CA PHE A 157 5.46 1.39 13.76
C PHE A 157 6.52 0.47 14.36
N PHE A 158 7.68 1.01 14.74
CA PHE A 158 8.76 0.20 15.33
C PHE A 158 8.39 -0.40 16.69
N ILE A 159 7.60 0.30 17.50
CA ILE A 159 7.10 -0.19 18.78
C ILE A 159 6.15 -1.38 18.59
N PHE A 160 5.23 -1.28 17.64
CA PHE A 160 4.17 -2.28 17.45
C PHE A 160 4.49 -3.34 16.40
N ARG A 161 5.63 -3.26 15.70
CA ARG A 161 5.93 -4.12 14.53
C ARG A 161 5.94 -5.61 14.84
N THR A 162 6.22 -6.00 16.06
CA THR A 162 6.29 -7.41 16.49
C THR A 162 4.94 -7.93 17.00
N MET A 163 3.99 -7.04 17.27
CA MET A 163 2.71 -7.37 17.90
C MET A 163 1.95 -8.50 17.19
N PRO A 164 1.81 -8.53 15.84
CA PRO A 164 1.04 -9.57 15.16
C PRO A 164 1.76 -10.93 15.06
N TYR A 165 3.05 -10.99 15.36
CA TYR A 165 3.89 -12.18 15.17
C TYR A 165 4.35 -12.78 16.49
N ASP A 166 4.68 -11.94 17.46
CA ASP A 166 5.26 -12.33 18.76
C ASP A 166 4.28 -12.16 19.91
N ASP A 167 3.04 -11.73 19.65
CA ASP A 167 2.01 -11.41 20.65
C ASP A 167 2.51 -10.48 21.76
N CYS A 168 3.41 -9.56 21.40
CA CYS A 168 3.97 -8.61 22.33
C CYS A 168 4.25 -7.25 21.70
N ILE A 169 4.21 -6.22 22.55
CA ILE A 169 4.60 -4.84 22.22
C ILE A 169 5.96 -4.59 22.86
N ARG A 170 6.96 -4.28 22.04
CA ARG A 170 8.33 -4.06 22.51
C ARG A 170 8.64 -2.57 22.64
N LEU A 171 8.66 -2.09 23.86
CA LEU A 171 9.19 -0.78 24.21
C LEU A 171 10.72 -0.88 24.49
N PRO A 172 11.49 0.21 24.46
CA PRO A 172 12.94 0.17 24.65
C PRO A 172 13.39 -0.52 25.95
N PHE A 173 12.58 -0.43 27.01
CA PHE A 173 12.92 -0.96 28.34
C PHE A 173 11.86 -1.92 28.89
N LEU A 174 10.80 -2.23 28.13
CA LEU A 174 9.67 -3.02 28.60
C LEU A 174 9.05 -3.80 27.47
N THR A 175 8.80 -5.09 27.68
CA THR A 175 7.99 -5.91 26.77
C THR A 175 6.64 -6.19 27.43
N LEU A 176 5.56 -5.80 26.74
CA LEU A 176 4.19 -6.02 27.20
C LEU A 176 3.60 -7.17 26.37
N SER A 177 3.29 -8.27 27.01
CA SER A 177 2.59 -9.39 26.37
C SER A 177 1.12 -9.06 26.17
N ILE A 178 0.56 -9.47 25.05
CA ILE A 178 -0.88 -9.36 24.80
C ILE A 178 -1.60 -10.43 25.65
N PRO A 179 -2.63 -10.05 26.44
CA PRO A 179 -3.37 -11.00 27.25
C PRO A 179 -4.03 -12.09 26.40
N GLU A 180 -3.93 -13.34 26.83
CA GLU A 180 -4.48 -14.50 26.13
C GLU A 180 -6.01 -14.40 25.93
N THR A 181 -6.68 -13.70 26.81
CA THR A 181 -8.13 -13.42 26.72
C THR A 181 -8.52 -12.64 25.45
N LEU A 182 -7.62 -11.80 24.91
CA LEU A 182 -7.88 -11.05 23.69
C LEU A 182 -7.89 -11.95 22.45
N HIS A 183 -7.12 -13.06 22.46
CA HIS A 183 -7.11 -14.05 21.38
C HIS A 183 -8.41 -14.87 21.31
N SER A 184 -9.28 -14.80 22.32
CA SER A 184 -10.63 -15.38 22.27
C SER A 184 -11.59 -14.55 21.41
N CYS A 185 -11.29 -13.27 21.18
CA CYS A 185 -12.12 -12.36 20.40
C CYS A 185 -11.75 -12.43 18.90
N LYS A 186 -12.57 -13.16 18.13
CA LYS A 186 -12.35 -13.35 16.69
C LYS A 186 -12.40 -12.05 15.86
N PHE A 187 -12.90 -10.95 16.41
CA PHE A 187 -13.00 -9.67 15.68
C PHE A 187 -11.77 -8.77 15.80
N LEU A 188 -10.75 -9.17 16.56
CA LEU A 188 -9.53 -8.38 16.75
C LEU A 188 -8.44 -8.64 15.71
N TYR A 189 -8.61 -9.66 14.85
CA TYR A 189 -7.61 -9.94 13.80
C TYR A 189 -7.32 -8.74 12.87
N PRO A 190 -8.26 -7.83 12.52
CA PRO A 190 -7.91 -6.68 11.73
C PRO A 190 -6.93 -5.73 12.42
N LEU A 191 -6.87 -5.75 13.75
CA LEU A 191 -5.93 -4.96 14.55
C LEU A 191 -4.58 -5.64 14.78
N GLY A 192 -4.43 -6.91 14.37
CA GLY A 192 -3.20 -7.66 14.54
C GLY A 192 -3.20 -8.65 15.71
N ILE A 193 -4.34 -8.83 16.39
CA ILE A 193 -4.51 -9.83 17.46
C ILE A 193 -5.28 -11.00 16.88
N THR A 194 -4.58 -12.06 16.52
CA THR A 194 -5.16 -13.23 15.87
C THR A 194 -5.68 -14.23 16.90
N TYR A 195 -6.69 -15.01 16.52
CA TYR A 195 -7.24 -16.09 17.34
C TYR A 195 -6.66 -17.45 16.95
N LYS A 196 -6.76 -18.44 17.83
CA LYS A 196 -6.25 -19.79 17.57
C LYS A 196 -6.87 -20.40 16.30
N GLY A 197 -6.03 -20.82 15.37
CA GLY A 197 -6.44 -21.33 14.07
C GLY A 197 -6.74 -20.25 13.03
N PHE A 198 -6.37 -19.00 13.28
CA PHE A 198 -6.40 -17.96 12.24
C PHE A 198 -5.43 -18.30 11.12
N HIS A 199 -5.91 -18.22 9.89
CA HIS A 199 -5.12 -18.38 8.68
C HIS A 199 -5.55 -17.34 7.64
N SER A 200 -4.58 -16.78 6.92
CA SER A 200 -4.80 -15.93 5.76
C SER A 200 -3.58 -16.00 4.85
N ALA A 201 -3.80 -16.18 3.55
CA ALA A 201 -2.73 -16.24 2.55
C ALA A 201 -2.09 -14.85 2.28
N ASP A 202 -2.84 -13.78 2.52
CA ASP A 202 -2.36 -12.39 2.42
C ASP A 202 -2.91 -11.63 3.62
N TYR A 203 -2.09 -11.41 4.66
CA TYR A 203 -2.53 -10.79 5.90
C TYR A 203 -1.72 -9.56 6.23
N PHE A 204 -2.40 -8.41 6.21
CA PHE A 204 -1.81 -7.11 6.58
C PHE A 204 -2.68 -6.41 7.62
N PRO A 205 -2.48 -6.69 8.93
CA PRO A 205 -3.27 -6.04 9.98
C PRO A 205 -3.07 -4.53 10.00
N LEU A 206 -4.05 -3.80 10.50
CA LEU A 206 -3.94 -2.35 10.66
C LEU A 206 -2.72 -1.99 11.51
N ILE A 207 -2.59 -2.59 12.67
CA ILE A 207 -1.41 -2.40 13.52
C ILE A 207 -0.40 -3.52 13.18
N PRO A 208 0.83 -3.18 12.82
CA PRO A 208 1.49 -1.85 12.89
C PRO A 208 1.42 -1.03 11.59
N TYR A 209 0.97 -1.58 10.49
CA TYR A 209 1.19 -1.04 9.15
C TYR A 209 0.50 0.29 8.88
N ILE A 210 -0.60 0.59 9.58
CA ILE A 210 -1.28 1.88 9.48
C ILE A 210 -0.35 3.05 9.86
N PHE A 211 0.59 2.82 10.78
CA PHE A 211 1.52 3.86 11.20
C PHE A 211 2.48 4.26 10.08
N LEU A 212 2.92 3.31 9.24
CA LEU A 212 3.70 3.63 8.03
C LEU A 212 2.87 4.45 7.04
N PHE A 213 1.64 4.05 6.80
CA PHE A 213 0.73 4.78 5.93
C PHE A 213 0.47 6.21 6.46
N LEU A 214 0.17 6.36 7.75
CA LEU A 214 -0.07 7.66 8.40
C LEU A 214 1.20 8.54 8.42
N SER A 215 2.38 7.94 8.58
CA SER A 215 3.66 8.66 8.45
C SER A 215 3.79 9.29 7.06
N GLY A 216 3.46 8.55 6.00
CA GLY A 216 3.40 9.08 4.63
C GLY A 216 2.37 10.21 4.48
N THR A 217 1.16 10.05 5.06
CA THR A 217 0.14 11.10 4.98
C THR A 217 0.55 12.41 5.65
N ALA A 218 1.33 12.33 6.74
CA ALA A 218 1.83 13.50 7.46
C ALA A 218 2.83 14.31 6.61
N LEU A 219 3.59 13.68 5.72
CA LEU A 219 4.53 14.35 4.82
C LEU A 219 3.88 14.85 3.54
N SER A 220 2.69 14.39 3.21
CA SER A 220 2.01 14.74 1.97
C SER A 220 1.84 16.26 1.74
N PRO A 221 1.41 17.08 2.73
CA PRO A 221 1.31 18.54 2.55
C PRO A 221 2.66 19.19 2.23
N LEU A 222 3.74 18.73 2.87
CA LEU A 222 5.10 19.22 2.63
C LEU A 222 5.54 18.95 1.18
N ILE A 223 5.30 17.73 0.69
CA ILE A 223 5.65 17.33 -0.68
C ILE A 223 4.82 18.13 -1.71
N ILE A 224 3.56 18.40 -1.41
CA ILE A 224 2.69 19.18 -2.29
C ILE A 224 3.11 20.65 -2.33
N SER A 225 3.49 21.26 -1.20
CA SER A 225 3.90 22.65 -1.13
C SER A 225 5.24 22.94 -1.83
N HIS A 226 6.17 21.99 -1.80
CA HIS A 226 7.49 22.12 -2.44
C HIS A 226 7.57 21.43 -3.81
N ARG A 227 6.44 21.09 -4.38
CA ARG A 227 6.39 20.31 -5.62
C ARG A 227 7.11 20.96 -6.79
N ASP A 228 6.95 22.26 -6.95
CA ASP A 228 7.52 23.02 -8.07
C ASP A 228 9.02 23.30 -7.87
N ASP A 229 9.51 23.20 -6.63
CA ASP A 229 10.91 23.37 -6.23
C ASP A 229 11.67 22.03 -6.12
N MET A 230 11.02 20.91 -6.45
CA MET A 230 11.66 19.61 -6.39
C MET A 230 12.78 19.46 -7.42
N PRO A 231 13.88 18.76 -7.06
CA PRO A 231 14.97 18.47 -7.99
C PRO A 231 14.46 17.80 -9.27
N ALA A 232 15.10 18.10 -10.41
CA ALA A 232 14.69 17.60 -11.72
C ALA A 232 14.61 16.07 -11.80
N TRP A 233 15.43 15.34 -11.05
CA TRP A 233 15.39 13.88 -10.99
C TRP A 233 14.09 13.32 -10.39
N CYS A 234 13.42 14.05 -9.47
CA CYS A 234 12.10 13.68 -8.93
C CYS A 234 10.99 13.73 -9.98
N MET A 235 11.19 14.56 -11.00
CA MET A 235 10.25 14.75 -12.11
C MET A 235 10.61 13.89 -13.34
N LYS A 236 11.78 13.23 -13.32
CA LYS A 236 12.24 12.38 -14.43
C LYS A 236 11.41 11.10 -14.47
N ARG A 237 10.77 10.88 -15.59
CA ARG A 237 9.99 9.67 -15.85
C ARG A 237 10.92 8.50 -16.19
N LEU A 238 10.72 7.37 -15.51
CA LEU A 238 11.22 6.06 -15.92
C LEU A 238 10.02 5.27 -16.49
N PRO A 239 9.90 5.14 -17.83
CA PRO A 239 8.63 4.74 -18.47
C PRO A 239 8.00 3.47 -17.89
N PHE A 240 8.80 2.40 -17.73
CA PHE A 240 8.35 1.12 -17.23
C PHE A 240 7.89 1.20 -15.75
N LEU A 241 8.75 1.74 -14.87
CA LEU A 241 8.45 1.84 -13.44
C LEU A 241 7.29 2.80 -13.16
N SER A 242 7.27 3.94 -13.85
CA SER A 242 6.15 4.89 -13.74
C SER A 242 4.83 4.27 -14.26
N PHE A 243 4.89 3.41 -15.29
CA PHE A 243 3.72 2.66 -15.76
C PHE A 243 3.24 1.68 -14.69
N CYS A 244 4.13 0.85 -14.13
CA CYS A 244 3.80 -0.10 -13.07
C CYS A 244 3.19 0.60 -11.84
N GLY A 245 3.75 1.74 -11.43
CA GLY A 245 3.23 2.50 -10.30
C GLY A 245 1.84 3.08 -10.54
N ARG A 246 1.55 3.53 -11.76
CA ARG A 246 0.22 4.04 -12.15
C ARG A 246 -0.84 2.95 -12.22
N HIS A 247 -0.45 1.75 -12.63
CA HIS A 247 -1.34 0.60 -12.82
C HIS A 247 -1.18 -0.44 -11.70
N SER A 248 -0.61 -0.05 -10.54
CA SER A 248 -0.31 -0.97 -9.43
C SER A 248 -1.51 -1.80 -8.97
N LEU A 249 -2.71 -1.23 -9.00
CA LEU A 249 -3.93 -1.96 -8.64
C LEU A 249 -4.27 -3.07 -9.66
N VAL A 250 -4.17 -2.77 -10.96
CA VAL A 250 -4.40 -3.78 -12.01
C VAL A 250 -3.36 -4.88 -11.95
N ILE A 251 -2.09 -4.51 -11.78
CA ILE A 251 -0.98 -5.47 -11.62
C ILE A 251 -1.23 -6.35 -10.40
N TYR A 252 -1.66 -5.76 -9.27
CA TYR A 252 -1.98 -6.52 -8.06
C TYR A 252 -3.07 -7.57 -8.29
N PHE A 253 -4.12 -7.28 -9.04
CA PHE A 253 -5.17 -8.26 -9.32
C PHE A 253 -4.77 -9.30 -10.38
N ALA A 254 -3.95 -8.91 -11.35
CA ALA A 254 -3.59 -9.77 -12.47
C ALA A 254 -2.43 -10.72 -12.14
N HIS A 255 -1.51 -10.34 -11.22
CA HIS A 255 -0.26 -11.09 -11.05
C HIS A 255 -0.46 -12.52 -10.56
N GLN A 256 -1.31 -12.73 -9.54
CA GLN A 256 -1.47 -14.05 -8.94
C GLN A 256 -2.12 -15.08 -9.89
N PRO A 257 -3.26 -14.78 -10.57
CA PRO A 257 -3.79 -15.69 -11.57
C PRO A 257 -2.81 -16.02 -12.70
N ILE A 258 -2.03 -15.02 -13.14
CA ILE A 258 -1.05 -15.21 -14.23
C ILE A 258 0.13 -16.06 -13.74
N ALA A 259 0.75 -15.70 -12.61
CA ALA A 259 1.89 -16.43 -12.06
C ALA A 259 1.54 -17.86 -11.73
N PHE A 260 0.42 -18.07 -11.02
CA PHE A 260 -0.07 -19.40 -10.69
C PHE A 260 -0.34 -20.25 -11.94
N GLY A 261 -1.01 -19.69 -12.95
CA GLY A 261 -1.30 -20.38 -14.21
C GLY A 261 -0.01 -20.82 -14.95
N ILE A 262 1.00 -19.94 -15.00
CA ILE A 262 2.30 -20.26 -15.62
C ILE A 262 3.01 -21.37 -14.84
N LEU A 263 3.11 -21.24 -13.51
CA LEU A 263 3.78 -22.24 -12.66
C LEU A 263 3.06 -23.58 -12.68
N TYR A 264 1.72 -23.57 -12.72
CA TYR A 264 0.93 -24.79 -12.87
C TYR A 264 1.25 -25.53 -14.18
N ILE A 265 1.36 -24.83 -15.30
CA ILE A 265 1.74 -25.44 -16.59
C ILE A 265 3.16 -25.99 -16.50
N LEU A 266 4.11 -25.22 -15.94
CA LEU A 266 5.51 -25.67 -15.80
C LEU A 266 5.65 -26.89 -14.88
N SER A 267 4.81 -27.04 -13.87
CA SER A 267 4.82 -28.20 -12.96
C SER A 267 4.30 -29.49 -13.60
N LYS A 268 3.71 -29.42 -14.80
CA LYS A 268 3.19 -30.59 -15.58
C LYS A 268 4.14 -31.05 -16.67
N ILE A 269 5.19 -30.26 -16.95
CA ILE A 269 6.25 -30.62 -17.91
C ILE A 269 7.38 -31.31 -17.18
#